data_cdb7349cbf38d22c0b42b78b6c5575e7
#
_entry.id   cdb7349cbf38d22c0b42b78b6c5575e7
#
_cell.length_a   1.000
_cell.length_b   1.000
_cell.length_c   1.000
_cell.angle_alpha   90.00
_cell.angle_beta   90.00
_cell.angle_gamma   90.00
#
_symmetry.space_group_name_H-M   'P 1'
#
loop_
_entity.id
_entity.type
_entity.pdbx_description
1 polymer ?
#
loop_
_entity_poly.entity_id
_entity_poly.type
_entity_poly.pdbx_seq_one_letter_code
_entity_poly.pdbx_strand_id
1 'polypeptide(L)'
;GLTTKIRAMQSHLLNDQNFREIVELESVPQAVSYLKQHKGYEDLFEGYNEADLHRGQIEKMLRLTVYRDFSKLYRFANVEQRKFLALYFKRYEVSVIKECLNTVFDHRDVVLNLSIFDEFFNKHSQLDINLLASSRTIEELIANLKGTEYYAPLSQLADIERPTLFDYEMTLDLYYFAQMWKDRSKVVTK
;
A
#
# COMPACT_ATOMS: atom_id res chain seq x y z
N GLY A 1 -16.24 11.14 17.86
CA GLY A 1 -16.28 11.19 16.40
C GLY A 1 -14.98 10.79 15.73
N LEU A 2 -14.84 11.06 14.44
CA LEU A 2 -13.65 10.68 13.65
C LEU A 2 -12.35 11.26 14.24
N THR A 3 -12.37 12.53 14.66
CA THR A 3 -11.20 13.20 15.26
C THR A 3 -10.70 12.47 16.51
N THR A 4 -11.61 12.04 17.38
CA THR A 4 -11.26 11.28 18.59
C THR A 4 -10.64 9.93 18.22
N LYS A 5 -11.21 9.27 17.20
CA LYS A 5 -10.69 8.00 16.71
C LYS A 5 -9.29 8.15 16.11
N ILE A 6 -9.07 9.18 15.28
CA ILE A 6 -7.78 9.49 14.70
C ILE A 6 -6.73 9.72 15.79
N ARG A 7 -7.05 10.54 16.82
CA ARG A 7 -6.13 10.78 17.94
C ARG A 7 -5.79 9.50 18.70
N ALA A 8 -6.79 8.66 18.97
CA ALA A 8 -6.56 7.37 19.62
C ALA A 8 -5.66 6.44 18.78
N MET A 9 -5.84 6.43 17.47
CA MET A 9 -5.01 5.65 16.57
C MET A 9 -3.59 6.21 16.46
N GLN A 10 -3.43 7.54 16.38
CA GLN A 10 -2.11 8.18 16.34
C GLN A 10 -1.29 7.90 17.60
N SER A 11 -1.92 7.75 18.77
CA SER A 11 -1.22 7.41 20.02
C SER A 11 -0.58 6.01 20.01
N HIS A 12 -0.98 5.15 19.08
CA HIS A 12 -0.45 3.78 18.92
C HIS A 12 0.47 3.62 17.72
N LEU A 13 0.64 4.67 16.89
CA LEU A 13 1.54 4.64 15.74
C LEU A 13 3.00 4.73 16.20
N LEU A 14 3.86 4.08 15.42
CA LEU A 14 5.30 4.27 15.54
C LEU A 14 5.64 5.71 15.14
N ASN A 15 6.44 6.40 15.96
CA ASN A 15 6.98 7.72 15.66
C ASN A 15 8.37 7.61 14.99
N ASP A 16 8.95 8.76 14.59
CA ASP A 16 10.25 8.80 13.93
C ASP A 16 11.37 8.18 14.80
N GLN A 17 11.31 8.37 16.13
CA GLN A 17 12.26 7.78 17.07
C GLN A 17 12.15 6.24 17.06
N ASN A 18 10.93 5.70 17.06
CA ASN A 18 10.70 4.27 16.98
C ASN A 18 11.25 3.69 15.66
N PHE A 19 11.05 4.36 14.52
CA PHE A 19 11.61 3.92 13.23
C PHE A 19 13.14 3.92 13.24
N ARG A 20 13.78 4.93 13.83
CA ARG A 20 15.24 4.98 13.98
C ARG A 20 15.75 3.81 14.81
N GLU A 21 15.11 3.54 15.95
CA GLU A 21 15.46 2.41 16.80
C GLU A 21 15.33 1.07 16.09
N ILE A 22 14.26 0.88 15.27
CA ILE A 22 14.08 -0.34 14.49
C ILE A 22 15.17 -0.50 13.42
N VAL A 23 15.56 0.58 12.75
CA VAL A 23 16.60 0.57 11.70
C VAL A 23 17.97 0.20 12.28
N GLU A 24 18.25 0.58 13.53
CA GLU A 24 19.50 0.27 14.23
C GLU A 24 19.58 -1.17 14.73
N LEU A 25 18.46 -1.93 14.72
CA LEU A 25 18.44 -3.32 15.18
C LEU A 25 19.17 -4.23 14.18
N GLU A 26 20.00 -5.13 14.73
CA GLU A 26 20.89 -5.97 13.93
C GLU A 26 20.19 -7.20 13.32
N SER A 27 19.00 -7.57 13.82
CA SER A 27 18.33 -8.78 13.40
C SER A 27 16.81 -8.65 13.33
N VAL A 28 16.18 -9.51 12.51
CA VAL A 28 14.73 -9.64 12.42
C VAL A 28 14.08 -10.03 13.76
N PRO A 29 14.58 -11.00 14.54
CA PRO A 29 14.04 -11.30 15.87
C PRO A 29 14.00 -10.11 16.82
N GLN A 30 15.05 -9.28 16.81
CA GLN A 30 15.08 -8.05 17.61
C GLN A 30 13.99 -7.06 17.17
N ALA A 31 13.78 -6.88 15.87
CA ALA A 31 12.73 -6.03 15.33
C ALA A 31 11.33 -6.53 15.72
N VAL A 32 11.08 -7.83 15.67
CA VAL A 32 9.82 -8.46 16.10
C VAL A 32 9.59 -8.24 17.59
N SER A 33 10.59 -8.47 18.42
CA SER A 33 10.51 -8.22 19.88
C SER A 33 10.21 -6.77 20.18
N TYR A 34 10.84 -5.85 19.49
CA TYR A 34 10.60 -4.42 19.64
C TYR A 34 9.14 -4.06 19.30
N LEU A 35 8.64 -4.53 18.17
CA LEU A 35 7.25 -4.26 17.72
C LEU A 35 6.21 -4.87 18.67
N LYS A 36 6.44 -6.06 19.21
CA LYS A 36 5.54 -6.70 20.19
C LYS A 36 5.36 -5.90 21.48
N GLN A 37 6.33 -5.09 21.86
CA GLN A 37 6.26 -4.23 23.03
C GLN A 37 5.46 -2.94 22.79
N HIS A 38 5.16 -2.61 21.53
CA HIS A 38 4.39 -1.43 21.18
C HIS A 38 2.89 -1.73 21.14
N LYS A 39 2.12 -0.88 21.82
CA LYS A 39 0.67 -0.98 21.85
C LYS A 39 0.07 -0.86 20.45
N GLY A 40 -0.76 -1.81 20.09
CA GLY A 40 -1.38 -1.89 18.77
C GLY A 40 -0.63 -2.77 17.77
N TYR A 41 0.54 -3.29 18.14
CA TYR A 41 1.34 -4.21 17.32
C TYR A 41 1.58 -5.56 18.00
N GLU A 42 1.09 -5.75 19.22
CA GLU A 42 1.28 -6.96 20.03
C GLU A 42 0.78 -8.22 19.31
N ASP A 43 -0.39 -8.13 18.68
CA ASP A 43 -1.08 -9.25 18.03
C ASP A 43 -0.62 -9.47 16.58
N LEU A 44 0.29 -8.63 16.07
CA LEU A 44 0.66 -8.63 14.65
C LEU A 44 1.32 -9.94 14.23
N PHE A 45 2.03 -10.58 15.13
CA PHE A 45 2.82 -11.79 14.87
C PHE A 45 2.18 -13.07 15.45
N GLU A 46 0.93 -12.99 15.92
CA GLU A 46 0.22 -14.17 16.40
C GLU A 46 0.11 -15.23 15.30
N GLY A 47 0.46 -16.47 15.67
CA GLY A 47 0.45 -17.60 14.76
C GLY A 47 1.68 -17.71 13.85
N TYR A 48 2.64 -16.80 13.95
CA TYR A 48 3.91 -16.87 13.22
C TYR A 48 5.06 -17.32 14.11
N ASN A 49 5.92 -18.19 13.59
CA ASN A 49 7.18 -18.52 14.22
C ASN A 49 8.19 -17.39 13.95
N GLU A 50 8.66 -16.74 15.00
CA GLU A 50 9.59 -15.61 14.90
C GLU A 50 10.91 -15.97 14.20
N ALA A 51 11.35 -17.23 14.33
CA ALA A 51 12.55 -17.71 13.67
C ALA A 51 12.46 -17.76 12.14
N ASP A 52 11.24 -17.88 11.62
CA ASP A 52 10.96 -17.99 10.18
C ASP A 52 10.61 -16.64 9.53
N LEU A 53 10.52 -15.57 10.33
CA LEU A 53 10.20 -14.24 9.83
C LEU A 53 11.41 -13.56 9.19
N HIS A 54 11.22 -13.02 8.01
CA HIS A 54 12.18 -12.16 7.34
C HIS A 54 11.62 -10.74 7.14
N ARG A 55 12.51 -9.80 6.81
CA ARG A 55 12.18 -8.36 6.68
C ARG A 55 10.93 -8.10 5.81
N GLY A 56 10.83 -8.75 4.66
CA GLY A 56 9.69 -8.55 3.75
C GLY A 56 8.36 -8.96 4.36
N GLN A 57 8.33 -9.99 5.21
CA GLN A 57 7.13 -10.40 5.93
C GLN A 57 6.73 -9.39 6.98
N ILE A 58 7.70 -8.84 7.71
CA ILE A 58 7.43 -7.78 8.71
C ILE A 58 6.86 -6.54 8.04
N GLU A 59 7.43 -6.12 6.91
CA GLU A 59 6.92 -4.98 6.13
C GLU A 59 5.48 -5.20 5.67
N LYS A 60 5.13 -6.41 5.21
CA LYS A 60 3.75 -6.78 4.85
C LYS A 60 2.80 -6.73 6.04
N MET A 61 3.22 -7.23 7.19
CA MET A 61 2.42 -7.19 8.41
C MET A 61 2.16 -5.77 8.90
N LEU A 62 3.17 -4.90 8.85
CA LEU A 62 3.02 -3.48 9.18
C LEU A 62 2.05 -2.80 8.21
N ARG A 63 2.13 -3.10 6.92
CA ARG A 63 1.20 -2.59 5.91
C ARG A 63 -0.23 -3.06 6.17
N LEU A 64 -0.42 -4.31 6.55
CA LEU A 64 -1.74 -4.84 6.93
C LEU A 64 -2.34 -4.09 8.12
N THR A 65 -1.53 -3.70 9.10
CA THR A 65 -1.97 -2.87 10.22
C THR A 65 -2.48 -1.51 9.74
N VAL A 66 -1.76 -0.85 8.83
CA VAL A 66 -2.19 0.42 8.22
C VAL A 66 -3.52 0.25 7.49
N TYR A 67 -3.70 -0.83 6.73
CA TYR A 67 -4.95 -1.12 6.01
C TYR A 67 -6.12 -1.37 6.96
N ARG A 68 -5.91 -2.10 8.05
CA ARG A 68 -6.93 -2.31 9.09
C ARG A 68 -7.33 -1.01 9.75
N ASP A 69 -6.38 -0.13 10.04
CA ASP A 69 -6.63 1.16 10.63
C ASP A 69 -7.40 2.09 9.67
N PHE A 70 -7.05 2.08 8.39
CA PHE A 70 -7.82 2.78 7.36
C PHE A 70 -9.27 2.29 7.31
N SER A 71 -9.50 0.99 7.32
CA SER A 71 -10.85 0.40 7.32
C SER A 71 -11.65 0.82 8.54
N LYS A 72 -11.02 0.91 9.72
CA LYS A 72 -11.66 1.43 10.93
C LYS A 72 -12.05 2.90 10.77
N LEU A 73 -11.15 3.73 10.25
CA LEU A 73 -11.43 5.14 9.98
C LEU A 73 -12.59 5.30 8.99
N TYR A 74 -12.56 4.56 7.89
CA TYR A 74 -13.59 4.59 6.85
C TYR A 74 -14.98 4.24 7.40
N ARG A 75 -15.07 3.28 8.32
CA ARG A 75 -16.32 2.89 8.97
C ARG A 75 -16.97 4.03 9.75
N PHE A 76 -16.17 4.86 10.43
CA PHE A 76 -16.63 5.98 11.26
C PHE A 76 -16.71 7.32 10.52
N ALA A 77 -16.28 7.35 9.26
CA ALA A 77 -16.27 8.56 8.46
C ALA A 77 -17.67 8.88 7.90
N ASN A 78 -17.99 10.17 7.85
CA ASN A 78 -19.16 10.66 7.11
C ASN A 78 -18.90 10.66 5.59
N VAL A 79 -19.90 11.02 4.79
CA VAL A 79 -19.83 10.96 3.31
C VAL A 79 -18.66 11.79 2.77
N GLU A 80 -18.48 13.02 3.25
CA GLU A 80 -17.40 13.91 2.77
C GLU A 80 -16.01 13.37 3.17
N GLN A 81 -15.90 12.89 4.40
CA GLN A 81 -14.67 12.26 4.89
C GLN A 81 -14.33 10.98 4.12
N ARG A 82 -15.33 10.19 3.72
CA ARG A 82 -15.12 9.00 2.88
C ARG A 82 -14.63 9.36 1.50
N LYS A 83 -15.10 10.45 0.90
CA LYS A 83 -14.57 10.95 -0.37
C LYS A 83 -13.07 11.28 -0.27
N PHE A 84 -12.67 11.95 0.80
CA PHE A 84 -11.27 12.24 1.06
C PHE A 84 -10.45 10.96 1.29
N LEU A 85 -10.96 10.04 2.08
CA LEU A 85 -10.30 8.75 2.33
C LEU A 85 -10.19 7.92 1.06
N ALA A 86 -11.20 7.92 0.18
CA ALA A 86 -11.15 7.23 -1.10
C ALA A 86 -10.05 7.79 -2.02
N LEU A 87 -9.85 9.10 -1.98
CA LEU A 87 -8.74 9.72 -2.72
C LEU A 87 -7.38 9.31 -2.14
N TYR A 88 -7.24 9.34 -0.84
CA TYR A 88 -6.03 8.89 -0.15
C TYR A 88 -5.74 7.39 -0.38
N PHE A 89 -6.78 6.59 -0.53
CA PHE A 89 -6.68 5.16 -0.81
C PHE A 89 -5.94 4.85 -2.12
N LYS A 90 -6.00 5.74 -3.12
CA LYS A 90 -5.26 5.59 -4.38
C LYS A 90 -3.76 5.45 -4.17
N ARG A 91 -3.22 6.01 -3.11
CA ARG A 91 -1.82 5.82 -2.72
C ARG A 91 -1.49 4.36 -2.46
N TYR A 92 -2.40 3.61 -1.84
CA TYR A 92 -2.22 2.18 -1.60
C TYR A 92 -2.31 1.37 -2.88
N GLU A 93 -3.23 1.73 -3.78
CA GLU A 93 -3.33 1.11 -5.11
C GLU A 93 -2.04 1.31 -5.92
N VAL A 94 -1.53 2.53 -5.99
CA VAL A 94 -0.25 2.84 -6.64
C VAL A 94 0.90 2.05 -6.03
N SER A 95 0.94 1.93 -4.72
CA SER A 95 1.97 1.16 -4.01
C SER A 95 1.98 -0.32 -4.41
N VAL A 96 0.80 -0.94 -4.53
CA VAL A 96 0.68 -2.35 -4.98
C VAL A 96 1.10 -2.51 -6.44
N ILE A 97 0.69 -1.59 -7.32
CA ILE A 97 1.10 -1.63 -8.73
C ILE A 97 2.62 -1.50 -8.86
N LYS A 98 3.25 -0.61 -8.09
CA LYS A 98 4.71 -0.47 -8.06
C LYS A 98 5.41 -1.75 -7.58
N GLU A 99 4.87 -2.43 -6.58
CA GLU A 99 5.42 -3.70 -6.11
C GLU A 99 5.37 -4.77 -7.20
N CYS A 100 4.27 -4.86 -7.95
CA CYS A 100 4.14 -5.75 -9.09
C CYS A 100 5.11 -5.38 -10.24
N LEU A 101 5.25 -4.09 -10.55
CA LEU A 101 6.21 -3.58 -11.54
C LEU A 101 7.65 -3.97 -11.19
N ASN A 102 8.06 -3.73 -9.96
CA ASN A 102 9.39 -4.09 -9.48
C ASN A 102 9.66 -5.59 -9.65
N THR A 103 8.69 -6.43 -9.28
CA THR A 103 8.81 -7.88 -9.39
C THR A 103 9.00 -8.32 -10.85
N VAL A 104 8.24 -7.73 -11.77
CA VAL A 104 8.32 -8.06 -13.20
C VAL A 104 9.64 -7.54 -13.83
N PHE A 105 10.07 -6.32 -13.51
CA PHE A 105 11.30 -5.74 -14.02
C PHE A 105 12.57 -6.48 -13.53
N ASP A 106 12.56 -6.93 -12.28
CA ASP A 106 13.67 -7.67 -11.70
C ASP A 106 13.72 -9.14 -12.16
N HIS A 107 12.79 -9.57 -13.03
CA HIS A 107 12.65 -10.95 -13.47
C HIS A 107 12.70 -11.95 -12.33
N ARG A 108 12.11 -11.58 -11.18
CA ARG A 108 12.06 -12.47 -10.03
C ARG A 108 11.07 -13.60 -10.30
N ASP A 109 11.55 -14.82 -10.28
CA ASP A 109 10.71 -16.04 -10.32
C ASP A 109 9.91 -16.23 -9.01
N VAL A 110 9.77 -15.19 -8.22
CA VAL A 110 9.04 -15.20 -6.96
C VAL A 110 7.58 -14.93 -7.27
N VAL A 111 6.72 -15.88 -6.94
CA VAL A 111 5.27 -15.64 -6.92
C VAL A 111 4.98 -14.63 -5.81
N LEU A 112 4.57 -13.42 -6.22
CA LEU A 112 4.18 -12.38 -5.29
C LEU A 112 2.85 -12.77 -4.64
N ASN A 113 2.88 -13.07 -3.33
CA ASN A 113 1.66 -13.40 -2.58
C ASN A 113 1.12 -12.16 -1.88
N LEU A 114 0.05 -11.59 -2.42
CA LEU A 114 -0.67 -10.43 -1.87
C LEU A 114 -2.02 -10.82 -1.25
N SER A 115 -2.33 -12.10 -1.12
CA SER A 115 -3.63 -12.58 -0.63
C SER A 115 -3.98 -12.05 0.77
N ILE A 116 -2.99 -11.76 1.60
CA ILE A 116 -3.18 -11.16 2.92
C ILE A 116 -3.91 -9.81 2.87
N PHE A 117 -3.88 -9.13 1.72
CA PHE A 117 -4.53 -7.83 1.51
C PHE A 117 -5.89 -7.92 0.80
N ASP A 118 -6.33 -9.12 0.41
CA ASP A 118 -7.55 -9.32 -0.39
C ASP A 118 -8.78 -8.68 0.26
N GLU A 119 -9.00 -8.89 1.53
CA GLU A 119 -10.17 -8.35 2.22
C GLU A 119 -10.25 -6.82 2.12
N PHE A 120 -9.11 -6.17 2.27
CA PHE A 120 -9.03 -4.72 2.22
C PHE A 120 -9.25 -4.20 0.79
N PHE A 121 -8.55 -4.76 -0.20
CA PHE A 121 -8.66 -4.34 -1.59
C PHE A 121 -10.01 -4.67 -2.19
N ASN A 122 -10.58 -5.82 -1.89
CA ASN A 122 -11.93 -6.20 -2.36
C ASN A 122 -13.02 -5.23 -1.88
N LYS A 123 -12.83 -4.62 -0.70
CA LYS A 123 -13.80 -3.65 -0.15
C LYS A 123 -13.65 -2.24 -0.73
N HIS A 124 -12.44 -1.83 -1.09
CA HIS A 124 -12.12 -0.42 -1.31
C HIS A 124 -11.49 -0.14 -2.68
N SER A 125 -11.02 -1.16 -3.40
CA SER A 125 -10.25 -1.00 -4.62
C SER A 125 -10.95 -1.51 -5.87
N GLN A 126 -10.58 -0.91 -7.00
CA GLN A 126 -10.89 -1.40 -8.33
C GLN A 126 -9.85 -2.43 -8.84
N LEU A 127 -8.76 -2.65 -8.08
CA LEU A 127 -7.69 -3.57 -8.47
C LEU A 127 -8.05 -5.01 -8.11
N ASP A 128 -7.80 -5.93 -9.03
CA ASP A 128 -7.69 -7.35 -8.74
C ASP A 128 -6.22 -7.67 -8.42
N ILE A 129 -5.86 -7.61 -7.13
CA ILE A 129 -4.46 -7.74 -6.72
C ILE A 129 -3.89 -9.13 -6.99
N ASN A 130 -4.69 -10.18 -6.94
CA ASN A 130 -4.22 -11.53 -7.26
C ASN A 130 -3.91 -11.67 -8.74
N LEU A 131 -4.74 -11.09 -9.60
CA LEU A 131 -4.49 -11.04 -11.04
C LEU A 131 -3.21 -10.25 -11.35
N LEU A 132 -3.04 -9.08 -10.72
CA LEU A 132 -1.82 -8.27 -10.88
C LEU A 132 -0.58 -9.02 -10.42
N ALA A 133 -0.64 -9.68 -9.27
CA ALA A 133 0.47 -10.45 -8.71
C ALA A 133 0.86 -11.67 -9.59
N SER A 134 -0.06 -12.19 -10.40
CA SER A 134 0.18 -13.30 -11.32
C SER A 134 0.88 -12.89 -12.62
N SER A 135 0.98 -11.59 -12.89
CA SER A 135 1.57 -11.06 -14.13
C SER A 135 3.06 -11.41 -14.24
N ARG A 136 3.46 -11.86 -15.42
CA ARG A 136 4.85 -12.28 -15.69
C ARG A 136 5.62 -11.29 -16.55
N THR A 137 4.92 -10.48 -17.34
CA THR A 137 5.50 -9.46 -18.22
C THR A 137 4.85 -8.11 -17.94
N ILE A 138 5.50 -7.02 -18.38
CA ILE A 138 4.97 -5.67 -18.28
C ILE A 138 3.67 -5.53 -19.08
N GLU A 139 3.62 -6.09 -20.27
CA GLU A 139 2.46 -6.08 -21.14
C GLU A 139 1.27 -6.78 -20.48
N GLU A 140 1.50 -7.91 -19.84
CA GLU A 140 0.49 -8.65 -19.09
C GLU A 140 0.01 -7.86 -17.87
N LEU A 141 0.92 -7.26 -17.11
CA LEU A 141 0.59 -6.42 -15.96
C LEU A 141 -0.29 -5.24 -16.37
N ILE A 142 0.06 -4.53 -17.43
CA ILE A 142 -0.73 -3.41 -17.96
C ILE A 142 -2.10 -3.90 -18.45
N ALA A 143 -2.14 -5.03 -19.16
CA ALA A 143 -3.40 -5.61 -19.63
C ALA A 143 -4.32 -5.99 -18.45
N ASN A 144 -3.77 -6.47 -17.35
CA ASN A 144 -4.51 -6.81 -16.13
C ASN A 144 -5.04 -5.57 -15.36
N LEU A 145 -4.61 -4.37 -15.76
CA LEU A 145 -5.14 -3.09 -15.26
C LEU A 145 -6.30 -2.55 -16.07
N LYS A 146 -6.71 -3.21 -17.16
CA LYS A 146 -7.89 -2.79 -17.95
C LYS A 146 -9.14 -2.67 -17.07
N GLY A 147 -9.88 -1.59 -17.28
CA GLY A 147 -11.05 -1.27 -16.47
C GLY A 147 -10.72 -0.44 -15.22
N THR A 148 -9.44 -0.22 -14.91
CA THR A 148 -9.00 0.68 -13.86
C THR A 148 -8.51 2.01 -14.44
N GLU A 149 -8.47 3.04 -13.61
CA GLU A 149 -7.97 4.36 -13.98
C GLU A 149 -6.47 4.39 -14.33
N TYR A 150 -5.71 3.36 -13.91
CA TYR A 150 -4.27 3.27 -14.13
C TYR A 150 -3.88 2.73 -15.50
N TYR A 151 -4.83 2.09 -16.21
CA TYR A 151 -4.56 1.49 -17.52
C TYR A 151 -4.14 2.53 -18.56
N ALA A 152 -4.91 3.60 -18.72
CA ALA A 152 -4.66 4.60 -19.76
C ALA A 152 -3.28 5.30 -19.61
N PRO A 153 -2.90 5.82 -18.43
CA PRO A 153 -1.58 6.46 -18.28
C PRO A 153 -0.42 5.49 -18.52
N LEU A 154 -0.51 4.24 -18.05
CA LEU A 154 0.58 3.26 -18.20
C LEU A 154 0.67 2.72 -19.63
N SER A 155 -0.45 2.52 -20.32
CA SER A 155 -0.45 2.05 -21.70
C SER A 155 0.17 3.03 -22.68
N GLN A 156 0.17 4.32 -22.39
CA GLN A 156 0.85 5.34 -23.20
C GLN A 156 2.37 5.18 -23.23
N LEU A 157 2.95 4.52 -22.23
CA LEU A 157 4.39 4.24 -22.21
C LEU A 157 4.80 3.15 -23.23
N ALA A 158 3.85 2.38 -23.76
CA ALA A 158 4.12 1.43 -24.84
C ALA A 158 4.64 2.10 -26.13
N ASP A 159 4.35 3.39 -26.31
CA ASP A 159 4.79 4.18 -27.46
C ASP A 159 6.24 4.70 -27.28
N ILE A 160 6.83 4.53 -26.12
CA ILE A 160 8.20 4.91 -25.82
C ILE A 160 9.12 3.73 -26.08
N GLU A 161 10.21 4.00 -26.80
CA GLU A 161 11.24 2.98 -27.02
C GLU A 161 11.96 2.64 -25.71
N ARG A 162 11.81 1.39 -25.23
CA ARG A 162 12.42 0.85 -24.02
C ARG A 162 12.11 1.66 -22.74
N PRO A 163 10.85 1.74 -22.31
CA PRO A 163 10.52 2.40 -21.07
C PRO A 163 11.19 1.69 -19.88
N THR A 164 11.68 2.50 -18.92
CA THR A 164 12.33 2.00 -17.71
C THR A 164 11.32 1.83 -16.57
N LEU A 165 11.72 1.10 -15.52
CA LEU A 165 10.92 1.03 -14.29
C LEU A 165 10.62 2.43 -13.73
N PHE A 166 11.60 3.34 -13.79
CA PHE A 166 11.43 4.72 -13.36
C PHE A 166 10.33 5.45 -14.16
N ASP A 167 10.23 5.21 -15.48
CA ASP A 167 9.18 5.82 -16.31
C ASP A 167 7.79 5.39 -15.87
N TYR A 168 7.60 4.12 -15.53
CA TYR A 168 6.31 3.61 -15.02
C TYR A 168 5.99 4.16 -13.64
N GLU A 169 6.95 4.15 -12.72
CA GLU A 169 6.75 4.66 -11.36
C GLU A 169 6.47 6.18 -11.37
N MET A 170 7.20 6.93 -12.18
CA MET A 170 6.99 8.37 -12.34
C MET A 170 5.59 8.66 -12.92
N THR A 171 5.15 7.90 -13.90
CA THR A 171 3.81 8.05 -14.50
C THR A 171 2.72 7.83 -13.45
N LEU A 172 2.85 6.81 -12.60
CA LEU A 172 1.92 6.55 -11.50
C LEU A 172 1.92 7.68 -10.47
N ASP A 173 3.09 8.18 -10.08
CA ASP A 173 3.21 9.26 -9.12
C ASP A 173 2.61 10.56 -9.65
N LEU A 174 2.89 10.92 -10.88
CA LEU A 174 2.32 12.10 -11.53
C LEU A 174 0.80 11.99 -11.68
N TYR A 175 0.29 10.82 -12.03
CA TYR A 175 -1.14 10.57 -12.08
C TYR A 175 -1.79 10.76 -10.70
N TYR A 176 -1.22 10.17 -9.66
CA TYR A 176 -1.69 10.30 -8.29
C TYR A 176 -1.71 11.77 -7.84
N PHE A 177 -0.62 12.51 -8.04
CA PHE A 177 -0.56 13.93 -7.69
C PHE A 177 -1.57 14.78 -8.47
N ALA A 178 -1.76 14.50 -9.75
CA ALA A 178 -2.76 15.20 -10.56
C ALA A 178 -4.18 14.97 -10.03
N GLN A 179 -4.52 13.76 -9.60
CA GLN A 179 -5.82 13.45 -8.99
C GLN A 179 -5.98 14.16 -7.64
N MET A 180 -4.96 14.14 -6.79
CA MET A 180 -4.96 14.84 -5.50
C MET A 180 -5.16 16.35 -5.70
N TRP A 181 -4.48 16.93 -6.66
CA TRP A 181 -4.60 18.36 -6.97
C TRP A 181 -5.99 18.74 -7.48
N LYS A 182 -6.54 17.97 -8.41
CA LYS A 182 -7.87 18.18 -8.97
C LYS A 182 -8.98 18.13 -7.93
N ASP A 183 -8.88 17.22 -6.98
CA ASP A 183 -9.91 17.02 -5.96
C ASP A 183 -9.74 17.94 -4.75
N ARG A 184 -8.54 18.51 -4.53
CA ARG A 184 -8.31 19.55 -3.52
C ARG A 184 -9.21 20.77 -3.74
N SER A 185 -9.45 21.16 -4.99
CA SER A 185 -10.33 22.26 -5.32
C SER A 185 -11.79 22.01 -4.93
N LYS A 186 -12.21 20.75 -4.84
CA LYS A 186 -13.57 20.36 -4.46
C LYS A 186 -13.76 20.27 -2.94
N VAL A 187 -12.69 20.11 -2.17
CA VAL A 187 -12.73 19.95 -0.70
C VAL A 187 -12.50 21.28 0.02
N VAL A 188 -11.82 22.24 -0.60
CA VAL A 188 -11.44 23.53 0.02
C VAL A 188 -12.47 24.65 -0.25
N THR A 189 -13.48 24.40 -1.06
CA THR A 189 -14.51 25.40 -1.43
C THR A 189 -15.78 25.34 -0.57
N LYS A 190 -15.67 24.96 0.71
CA LYS A 190 -16.76 25.19 1.68
C LYS A 190 -16.21 25.66 3.01
#